data_e07df884ef0b07b46fb4f3a3a2bf5bda
#
_entry.id   e07df884ef0b07b46fb4f3a3a2bf5bda
#
_cell.length_a   1.000
_cell.length_b   1.000
_cell.length_c   1.000
_cell.angle_alpha   90.00
_cell.angle_beta   90.00
_cell.angle_gamma   90.00
#
_symmetry.space_group_name_H-M   'P 1'
#
loop_
_entity.id
_entity.type
_entity.pdbx_description
1 polymer ?
#
loop_
_entity_poly.entity_id
_entity_poly.type
_entity_poly.pdbx_seq_one_letter_code
_entity_poly.pdbx_strand_id
1 'polypeptide(L)'
;MRTLYVHIGTPKTATTSIQMFCVENQKVLNKQSYSYPLLDFVYPHVAHRRNGHFLVGWVYKPGGQEDVEKEQELWEKGLAMIHQEFEKYDNVILSDENIWHSSNGRKFPFWAKLMQDAKEHDYQVKVIVYILSLIHI
;
A
#
# COMPACT_ATOMS: atom_id res chain seq x y z
N MET A 1 11.29 7.82 14.95
CA MET A 1 11.43 7.87 13.48
C MET A 1 10.16 7.34 12.82
N ARG A 2 9.72 8.01 11.78
CA ARG A 2 8.53 7.60 11.03
C ARG A 2 8.86 6.41 10.13
N THR A 3 7.97 5.44 10.11
CA THR A 3 8.16 4.22 9.32
C THR A 3 6.90 3.91 8.52
N LEU A 4 7.07 3.73 7.21
CA LEU A 4 6.03 3.19 6.34
C LEU A 4 6.29 1.70 6.15
N TYR A 5 5.34 0.88 6.61
CA TYR A 5 5.39 -0.57 6.39
C TYR A 5 4.56 -0.90 5.15
N VAL A 6 5.16 -1.57 4.19
CA VAL A 6 4.48 -1.98 2.97
C VAL A 6 4.40 -3.51 2.94
N HIS A 7 3.20 -4.03 3.18
CA HIS A 7 2.92 -5.46 3.13
C HIS A 7 2.54 -5.82 1.69
N ILE A 8 3.39 -6.60 1.03
CA ILE A 8 3.29 -6.83 -0.41
C ILE A 8 2.72 -8.20 -0.82
N GLY A 9 2.38 -9.04 0.12
CA GLY A 9 1.90 -10.40 -0.16
C GLY A 9 2.93 -11.38 0.37
N THR A 10 3.10 -12.55 -0.14
CA THR A 10 2.69 -13.00 -1.50
C THR A 10 1.18 -13.26 -1.60
N PRO A 11 0.64 -13.40 -2.84
CA PRO A 11 -0.75 -13.80 -3.02
C PRO A 11 -1.04 -15.13 -2.33
N LYS A 12 -2.25 -15.28 -1.79
CA LYS A 12 -2.72 -16.49 -1.08
C LYS A 12 -1.95 -16.81 0.20
N THR A 13 -1.33 -15.81 0.85
CA THR A 13 -0.66 -15.97 2.14
C THR A 13 -1.42 -15.26 3.26
N ALA A 14 -2.75 -15.42 3.30
CA ALA A 14 -3.63 -14.81 4.29
C ALA A 14 -3.62 -13.27 4.26
N THR A 15 -3.30 -12.66 3.11
CA THR A 15 -3.23 -11.20 2.95
C THR A 15 -4.56 -10.54 3.33
N THR A 16 -5.69 -11.13 2.91
CA THR A 16 -7.02 -10.63 3.25
C THR A 16 -7.24 -10.63 4.76
N SER A 17 -6.83 -11.69 5.46
CA SER A 17 -6.97 -11.79 6.91
C SER A 17 -6.16 -10.72 7.63
N ILE A 18 -4.95 -10.43 7.16
CA ILE A 18 -4.09 -9.38 7.72
C ILE A 18 -4.74 -8.01 7.52
N GLN A 19 -5.25 -7.75 6.32
CA GLN A 19 -5.93 -6.49 6.00
C GLN A 19 -7.18 -6.30 6.85
N MET A 20 -8.01 -7.34 6.97
CA MET A 20 -9.21 -7.30 7.81
C MET A 20 -8.88 -7.10 9.27
N PHE A 21 -7.84 -7.77 9.78
CA PHE A 21 -7.36 -7.54 11.15
C PHE A 21 -7.02 -6.08 11.39
N CYS A 22 -6.27 -5.47 10.47
CA CYS A 22 -5.87 -4.07 10.61
C CYS A 22 -7.08 -3.13 10.58
N VAL A 23 -8.04 -3.39 9.70
CA VAL A 23 -9.27 -2.58 9.63
C VAL A 23 -10.09 -2.69 10.91
N GLU A 24 -10.22 -3.89 11.44
CA GLU A 24 -11.03 -4.15 12.63
C GLU A 24 -10.37 -3.67 13.93
N ASN A 25 -9.06 -3.53 13.94
CA ASN A 25 -8.28 -3.20 15.13
C ASN A 25 -7.63 -1.82 15.07
N GLN A 26 -8.19 -0.89 14.32
CA GLN A 26 -7.61 0.45 14.16
C GLN A 26 -7.40 1.17 15.50
N LYS A 27 -8.34 1.02 16.45
CA LYS A 27 -8.20 1.69 17.76
C LYS A 27 -7.00 1.19 18.53
N VAL A 28 -6.75 -0.12 18.49
CA VAL A 28 -5.60 -0.73 19.17
C VAL A 28 -4.31 -0.29 18.49
N LEU A 29 -4.29 -0.32 17.15
CA LEU A 29 -3.14 0.12 16.38
C LEU A 29 -2.81 1.58 16.66
N ASN A 30 -3.82 2.44 16.68
CA ASN A 30 -3.64 3.88 16.92
C ASN A 30 -3.05 4.15 18.30
N LYS A 31 -3.45 3.40 19.32
CA LYS A 31 -2.89 3.52 20.67
C LYS A 31 -1.39 3.20 20.71
N GLN A 32 -0.91 2.39 19.78
CA GLN A 32 0.50 2.00 19.68
C GLN A 32 1.25 2.86 18.66
N SER A 33 0.64 3.94 18.19
CA SER A 33 1.18 4.84 17.17
C SER A 33 1.34 4.18 15.79
N TYR A 34 0.42 3.28 15.46
CA TYR A 34 0.29 2.68 14.13
C TYR A 34 -1.02 3.13 13.49
N SER A 35 -0.98 3.40 12.19
CA SER A 35 -2.17 3.72 11.40
C SER A 35 -2.29 2.76 10.23
N TYR A 36 -3.50 2.26 10.02
CA TYR A 36 -3.87 1.54 8.80
C TYR A 36 -4.94 2.37 8.11
N PRO A 37 -4.53 3.40 7.33
CA PRO A 37 -5.51 4.31 6.76
C PRO A 37 -6.31 3.64 5.65
N LEU A 38 -7.59 3.99 5.57
CA LEU A 38 -8.42 3.63 4.43
C LEU A 38 -8.45 4.83 3.49
N LEU A 39 -8.25 4.57 2.20
CA LEU A 39 -8.23 5.63 1.20
C LEU A 39 -9.62 6.22 1.03
N ASP A 40 -9.69 7.52 0.82
CA ASP A 40 -10.94 8.23 0.52
C ASP A 40 -11.29 8.20 -0.97
N PHE A 41 -10.51 7.47 -1.75
CA PHE A 41 -10.74 7.26 -3.18
C PHE A 41 -10.72 5.77 -3.48
N VAL A 42 -11.35 5.36 -4.58
CA VAL A 42 -11.54 3.95 -4.90
C VAL A 42 -10.99 3.65 -6.29
N TYR A 43 -10.27 2.52 -6.38
CA TYR A 43 -10.01 1.89 -7.66
C TYR A 43 -11.17 0.97 -8.02
N PRO A 44 -11.62 0.94 -9.28
CA PRO A 44 -12.66 -0.01 -9.69
C PRO A 44 -12.27 -1.45 -9.36
N HIS A 45 -13.19 -2.20 -8.77
CA HIS A 45 -13.02 -3.61 -8.44
C HIS A 45 -11.94 -3.91 -7.38
N VAL A 46 -11.49 -2.92 -6.64
CA VAL A 46 -10.51 -3.10 -5.57
C VAL A 46 -11.14 -2.77 -4.22
N ALA A 47 -10.98 -3.67 -3.26
CA ALA A 47 -11.54 -3.47 -1.93
C ALA A 47 -10.78 -2.37 -1.16
N HIS A 48 -11.50 -1.57 -0.38
CA HIS A 48 -10.92 -0.47 0.41
C HIS A 48 -9.83 -0.92 1.38
N ARG A 49 -9.92 -2.16 1.88
CA ARG A 49 -8.91 -2.70 2.79
C ARG A 49 -7.53 -2.83 2.13
N ARG A 50 -7.47 -2.83 0.80
CA ARG A 50 -6.21 -2.89 0.03
C ARG A 50 -5.67 -1.48 -0.16
N ASN A 51 -5.29 -0.87 0.94
CA ASN A 51 -4.90 0.55 0.96
C ASN A 51 -3.57 0.86 0.27
N GLY A 52 -2.77 -0.15 -0.05
CA GLY A 52 -1.52 0.02 -0.80
C GLY A 52 -1.67 -0.10 -2.31
N HIS A 53 -2.88 -0.36 -2.81
CA HIS A 53 -3.07 -0.60 -4.24
C HIS A 53 -2.69 0.59 -5.13
N PHE A 54 -2.77 1.81 -4.63
CA PHE A 54 -2.43 3.00 -5.41
C PHE A 54 -0.97 2.99 -5.88
N LEU A 55 -0.11 2.23 -5.22
CA LEU A 55 1.31 2.12 -5.62
C LEU A 55 1.48 1.43 -6.98
N VAL A 56 0.59 0.51 -7.32
CA VAL A 56 0.71 -0.34 -8.49
C VAL A 56 -0.55 -0.38 -9.37
N GLY A 57 -1.58 0.37 -9.01
CA GLY A 57 -2.87 0.32 -9.67
C GLY A 57 -2.87 0.82 -11.10
N TRP A 58 -3.72 0.22 -11.91
CA TRP A 58 -3.94 0.59 -13.30
C TRP A 58 -5.31 1.23 -13.43
N VAL A 59 -5.39 2.32 -14.16
CA VAL A 59 -6.67 2.97 -14.49
C VAL A 59 -6.79 3.02 -16.01
N TYR A 60 -7.98 2.72 -16.51
CA TYR A 60 -8.23 2.72 -17.94
C TYR A 60 -9.32 3.71 -18.31
N LYS A 61 -9.15 4.36 -19.44
CA LYS A 61 -10.17 5.23 -20.04
C LYS A 61 -11.29 4.39 -20.64
N PRO A 62 -12.49 4.95 -20.83
CA PRO A 62 -13.47 4.33 -21.72
C PRO A 62 -12.83 4.04 -23.07
N GLY A 63 -12.89 2.81 -23.54
CA GLY A 63 -12.19 2.39 -24.76
C GLY A 63 -10.92 1.59 -24.53
N GLY A 64 -10.48 1.44 -23.26
CA GLY A 64 -9.44 0.50 -22.89
C GLY A 64 -8.01 1.03 -22.85
N GLN A 65 -7.79 2.30 -23.17
CA GLN A 65 -6.46 2.90 -23.06
C GLN A 65 -6.12 3.21 -21.61
N GLU A 66 -4.85 3.04 -21.24
CA GLU A 66 -4.39 3.38 -19.89
C GLU A 66 -4.54 4.89 -19.63
N ASP A 67 -5.07 5.23 -18.46
CA ASP A 67 -5.21 6.61 -18.03
C ASP A 67 -4.09 6.97 -17.05
N VAL A 68 -2.93 7.27 -17.62
CA VAL A 68 -1.72 7.56 -16.83
C VAL A 68 -1.89 8.80 -15.94
N GLU A 69 -2.60 9.81 -16.42
CA GLU A 69 -2.86 11.02 -15.64
C GLU A 69 -3.69 10.73 -14.39
N LYS A 70 -4.71 9.87 -14.52
CA LYS A 70 -5.53 9.47 -13.40
C LYS A 70 -4.75 8.62 -12.40
N GLU A 71 -3.90 7.73 -12.88
CA GLU A 71 -3.01 6.93 -12.03
C GLU A 71 -2.09 7.84 -11.23
N GLN A 72 -1.51 8.86 -11.86
CA GLN A 72 -0.64 9.81 -11.18
C GLN A 72 -1.40 10.64 -10.13
N GLU A 73 -2.62 11.06 -10.45
CA GLU A 73 -3.48 11.77 -9.50
C GLU A 73 -3.73 10.92 -8.24
N LEU A 74 -4.09 9.64 -8.43
CA LEU A 74 -4.34 8.73 -7.31
C LEU A 74 -3.09 8.42 -6.51
N TRP A 75 -1.95 8.33 -7.18
CA TRP A 75 -0.66 8.19 -6.52
C TRP A 75 -0.38 9.37 -5.59
N GLU A 76 -0.56 10.58 -6.07
CA GLU A 76 -0.35 11.79 -5.29
C GLU A 76 -1.30 11.87 -4.10
N LYS A 77 -2.57 11.50 -4.29
CA LYS A 77 -3.54 11.44 -3.20
C LYS A 77 -3.13 10.43 -2.13
N GLY A 78 -2.64 9.28 -2.55
CA GLY A 78 -2.17 8.25 -1.62
C GLY A 78 -0.98 8.72 -0.79
N LEU A 79 0.00 9.37 -1.43
CA LEU A 79 1.14 9.94 -0.71
C LEU A 79 0.72 11.05 0.26
N ALA A 80 -0.18 11.93 -0.17
CA ALA A 80 -0.69 13.00 0.69
C ALA A 80 -1.35 12.43 1.95
N MET A 81 -2.10 11.35 1.81
CA MET A 81 -2.71 10.69 2.94
C MET A 81 -1.66 10.11 3.90
N ILE A 82 -0.62 9.48 3.36
CA ILE A 82 0.48 8.97 4.19
C ILE A 82 1.12 10.10 4.98
N HIS A 83 1.39 11.24 4.34
CA HIS A 83 1.98 12.39 5.01
C HIS A 83 1.08 12.92 6.13
N GLN A 84 -0.21 12.97 5.91
CA GLN A 84 -1.18 13.39 6.93
C GLN A 84 -1.20 12.44 8.13
N GLU A 85 -1.14 11.12 7.85
CA GLU A 85 -1.13 10.13 8.94
C GLU A 85 0.16 10.21 9.76
N PHE A 86 1.29 10.54 9.13
CA PHE A 86 2.54 10.74 9.87
C PHE A 86 2.53 11.97 10.78
N GLU A 87 1.59 12.89 10.61
CA GLU A 87 1.42 13.99 11.56
C GLU A 87 0.85 13.51 12.90
N LYS A 88 0.16 12.36 12.90
CA LYS A 88 -0.52 11.81 14.08
C LYS A 88 0.15 10.55 14.62
N TYR A 89 0.77 9.75 13.76
CA TYR A 89 1.30 8.44 14.11
C TYR A 89 2.71 8.27 13.58
N ASP A 90 3.52 7.50 14.30
CA ASP A 90 4.90 7.23 13.89
C ASP A 90 4.99 6.13 12.82
N ASN A 91 3.95 5.32 12.69
CA ASN A 91 3.96 4.16 11.82
C ASN A 91 2.71 4.12 10.96
N VAL A 92 2.88 3.92 9.65
CA VAL A 92 1.78 3.77 8.70
C VAL A 92 1.94 2.43 8.01
N ILE A 93 0.85 1.69 7.87
CA ILE A 93 0.83 0.37 7.26
C ILE A 93 0.03 0.43 5.96
N LEU A 94 0.64 0.00 4.86
CA LEU A 94 -0.03 -0.22 3.59
C LEU A 94 0.01 -1.71 3.26
N SER A 95 -1.03 -2.21 2.59
CA SER A 95 -1.08 -3.60 2.17
C SER A 95 -1.78 -3.77 0.84
N ASP A 96 -1.16 -4.51 -0.06
CA ASP A 96 -1.78 -4.97 -1.29
C ASP A 96 -0.99 -6.15 -1.86
N GLU A 97 -1.68 -7.24 -2.16
CA GLU A 97 -1.06 -8.46 -2.71
C GLU A 97 -0.52 -8.27 -4.12
N ASN A 98 -1.05 -7.31 -4.88
CA ASN A 98 -0.57 -7.05 -6.24
C ASN A 98 0.82 -6.40 -6.27
N ILE A 99 1.28 -5.86 -5.15
CA ILE A 99 2.61 -5.27 -5.08
C ILE A 99 3.69 -6.33 -5.35
N TRP A 100 3.50 -7.55 -4.84
CA TRP A 100 4.42 -8.65 -5.10
C TRP A 100 4.58 -8.91 -6.61
N HIS A 101 3.47 -9.01 -7.34
CA HIS A 101 3.49 -9.26 -8.78
C HIS A 101 4.09 -8.11 -9.57
N SER A 102 3.93 -6.89 -9.08
CA SER A 102 4.36 -5.69 -9.80
C SER A 102 5.78 -5.27 -9.47
N SER A 103 6.43 -5.93 -8.51
CA SER A 103 7.73 -5.50 -8.00
C SER A 103 8.86 -5.59 -9.01
N ASN A 104 8.73 -6.42 -10.04
CA ASN A 104 9.73 -6.53 -11.11
C ASN A 104 9.12 -6.39 -12.50
N GLY A 105 7.90 -5.87 -12.59
CA GLY A 105 7.20 -5.65 -13.85
C GLY A 105 7.27 -4.20 -14.31
N ARG A 106 6.33 -3.85 -15.20
CA ARG A 106 6.25 -2.49 -15.77
C ARG A 106 6.08 -1.39 -14.71
N LYS A 107 5.50 -1.71 -13.56
CA LYS A 107 5.34 -0.78 -12.44
C LYS A 107 6.53 -0.78 -11.48
N PHE A 108 7.58 -1.55 -11.77
CA PHE A 108 8.76 -1.63 -10.90
C PHE A 108 9.30 -0.25 -10.46
N PRO A 109 9.34 0.78 -11.32
CA PRO A 109 9.83 2.10 -10.89
C PRO A 109 9.09 2.74 -9.72
N PHE A 110 7.94 2.20 -9.30
CA PHE A 110 7.22 2.76 -8.15
C PHE A 110 8.05 2.71 -6.86
N TRP A 111 8.93 1.72 -6.70
CA TRP A 111 9.82 1.66 -5.54
C TRP A 111 10.76 2.86 -5.48
N ALA A 112 11.33 3.24 -6.62
CA ALA A 112 12.21 4.40 -6.70
C ALA A 112 11.45 5.69 -6.34
N LYS A 113 10.23 5.83 -6.83
CA LYS A 113 9.37 6.98 -6.50
C LYS A 113 9.03 7.02 -5.02
N LEU A 114 8.70 5.87 -4.43
CA LEU A 114 8.38 5.79 -3.01
C LEU A 114 9.60 6.13 -2.15
N MET A 115 10.77 5.62 -2.51
CA MET A 115 11.99 5.91 -1.78
C MET A 115 12.39 7.38 -1.89
N GLN A 116 12.12 8.02 -3.04
CA GLN A 116 12.35 9.44 -3.19
C GLN A 116 11.43 10.25 -2.27
N ASP A 117 10.16 9.90 -2.21
CA ASP A 117 9.21 10.53 -1.30
C ASP A 117 9.63 10.36 0.16
N ALA A 118 10.10 9.16 0.51
CA ALA A 118 10.58 8.87 1.86
C ALA A 118 11.76 9.76 2.25
N LYS A 119 12.68 9.97 1.32
CA LYS A 119 13.83 10.85 1.53
C LYS A 119 13.40 12.31 1.69
N GLU A 120 12.47 12.77 0.87
CA GLU A 120 11.99 14.16 0.90
C GLU A 120 11.16 14.47 2.15
N HIS A 121 10.46 13.47 2.70
CA HIS A 121 9.55 13.66 3.84
C HIS A 121 10.04 12.99 5.12
N ASP A 122 11.27 12.53 5.13
CA ASP A 122 11.97 12.02 6.32
C ASP A 122 11.24 10.86 7.01
N TYR A 123 11.00 9.79 6.26
CA TYR A 123 10.52 8.53 6.81
C TYR A 123 11.28 7.36 6.18
N GLN A 124 11.29 6.21 6.86
CA GLN A 124 11.88 4.99 6.31
C GLN A 124 10.79 4.05 5.80
N VAL A 125 11.15 3.21 4.84
CA VAL A 125 10.25 2.20 4.28
C VAL A 125 10.73 0.82 4.68
N LYS A 126 9.83 0.00 5.22
CA LYS A 126 10.09 -1.41 5.52
C LYS A 126 9.09 -2.25 4.75
N VAL A 127 9.59 -3.27 4.07
CA VAL A 127 8.77 -4.18 3.28
C VAL A 127 8.50 -5.44 4.09
N ILE A 128 7.24 -5.85 4.14
CA ILE A 128 6.82 -7.08 4.81
C ILE A 128 6.36 -8.06 3.76
N VAL A 129 6.97 -9.25 3.77
CA VAL A 129 6.63 -10.34 2.85
C VAL A 129 6.38 -11.61 3.66
N TYR A 130 5.21 -12.23 3.45
CA TYR A 130 4.94 -13.55 3.98
C TYR A 130 5.10 -14.59 2.86
N ILE A 131 5.90 -15.59 3.11
CA ILE A 131 6.14 -16.68 2.17
C ILE A 131 5.61 -17.96 2.79
N LEU A 132 4.64 -18.59 2.12
CA LEU A 132 4.15 -19.91 2.54
C LEU A 132 5.14 -20.95 2.06
N SER A 133 5.73 -21.67 3.01
CA SER A 133 6.53 -22.85 2.70
C SER A 133 5.58 -24.03 2.53
N LEU A 134 5.54 -24.56 1.31
CA LEU A 134 4.83 -25.82 1.05
C LEU A 134 5.76 -26.96 1.46
N ILE A 135 5.40 -27.62 2.55
CA ILE A 135 6.09 -28.82 2.96
C ILE A 135 5.43 -29.99 2.26
N HIS A 136 6.16 -30.60 1.34
CA HIS A 136 5.71 -31.84 0.71
C HIS A 136 6.23 -33.00 1.54
N ILE A 137 5.31 -33.73 2.06
CA ILE A 137 5.62 -34.93 2.81
C ILE A 137 5.40 -36.13 1.92
#